data_40384e8c33adcf28c0bc6ff450ca18c5
#
_entry.id   40384e8c33adcf28c0bc6ff450ca18c5
#
_cell.length_a   1.000
_cell.length_b   1.000
_cell.length_c   1.000
_cell.angle_alpha   90.00
_cell.angle_beta   90.00
_cell.angle_gamma   90.00
#
_symmetry.space_group_name_H-M   'P 1'
#
loop_
_entity.id
_entity.type
_entity.pdbx_description
1 polymer ?
#
loop_
_entity_poly.entity_id
_entity_poly.type
_entity_poly.pdbx_seq_one_letter_code
_entity_poly.pdbx_strand_id
1 'polypeptide(L)'
;WKGVHIAIDNLKEDLQKVIGRSNVPVVIGTLGKSAPIDKLAKKNLIDASQLKGKTEKFIITMVKDQLVIAGADKRGTIYGIHELSQQIGVSPWYDWADTPVEKQENIYIKKGIYTDGEPAVKYRGIFLNDEAPCLSGWIGENYGGVYNSKFYARVFELVLRLKGNYMWPAMWNSAFYVDDSLNMQTADDMGVCMGTSHHEPMARAHKEWTRNRQKYGAWNYDTNQATLDEFWKGGVARMKHTDGVVTIGM
;
A
#
# COMPACT_ATOMS: atom_id res chain seq x y z
N TRP A 1 -2.81 -13.54 2.71
CA TRP A 1 -2.61 -12.16 3.16
C TRP A 1 -3.84 -11.33 2.79
N LYS A 2 -4.31 -10.50 3.70
CA LYS A 2 -5.49 -9.62 3.45
C LYS A 2 -5.23 -8.67 2.27
N GLY A 3 -4.06 -8.03 2.19
CA GLY A 3 -3.70 -7.16 1.08
C GLY A 3 -3.67 -7.85 -0.28
N VAL A 4 -3.31 -9.13 -0.34
CA VAL A 4 -3.39 -9.90 -1.60
C VAL A 4 -4.85 -10.08 -2.02
N HIS A 5 -5.76 -10.34 -1.08
CA HIS A 5 -7.20 -10.45 -1.40
C HIS A 5 -7.78 -9.12 -1.88
N ILE A 6 -7.40 -8.01 -1.24
CA ILE A 6 -7.78 -6.66 -1.71
C ILE A 6 -7.30 -6.44 -3.15
N ALA A 7 -6.04 -6.74 -3.45
CA ALA A 7 -5.51 -6.60 -4.82
C ALA A 7 -6.20 -7.53 -5.82
N ILE A 8 -6.60 -8.75 -5.42
CA ILE A 8 -7.41 -9.65 -6.27
C ILE A 8 -8.78 -9.04 -6.57
N ASP A 9 -9.41 -8.41 -5.59
CA ASP A 9 -10.71 -7.77 -5.79
C ASP A 9 -10.57 -6.54 -6.71
N ASN A 10 -9.51 -5.75 -6.56
CA ASN A 10 -9.16 -4.67 -7.51
C ASN A 10 -8.98 -5.22 -8.94
N LEU A 11 -8.27 -6.34 -9.12
CA LEU A 11 -8.10 -6.95 -10.43
C LEU A 11 -9.44 -7.40 -11.05
N LYS A 12 -10.36 -7.95 -10.24
CA LYS A 12 -11.72 -8.31 -10.73
C LYS A 12 -12.47 -7.08 -11.22
N GLU A 13 -12.40 -5.97 -10.49
CA GLU A 13 -12.98 -4.70 -10.92
C GLU A 13 -12.33 -4.18 -12.20
N ASP A 14 -11.01 -4.27 -12.31
CA ASP A 14 -10.27 -3.87 -13.51
C ASP A 14 -10.66 -4.71 -14.72
N LEU A 15 -10.75 -6.02 -14.57
CA LEU A 15 -11.25 -6.92 -15.62
C LEU A 15 -12.69 -6.59 -16.02
N GLN A 16 -13.55 -6.26 -15.06
CA GLN A 16 -14.93 -5.84 -15.35
C GLN A 16 -14.97 -4.54 -16.17
N LYS A 17 -14.06 -3.58 -15.86
CA LYS A 17 -13.94 -2.33 -16.63
C LYS A 17 -13.48 -2.59 -18.06
N VAL A 18 -12.48 -3.47 -18.25
CA VAL A 18 -11.84 -3.73 -19.55
C VAL A 18 -12.67 -4.64 -20.45
N ILE A 19 -13.12 -5.80 -19.95
CA ILE A 19 -13.78 -6.85 -20.77
C ILE A 19 -15.19 -7.18 -20.33
N GLY A 20 -15.78 -6.44 -19.40
CA GLY A 20 -17.15 -6.66 -18.93
C GLY A 20 -17.38 -7.96 -18.16
N ARG A 21 -16.31 -8.63 -17.69
CA ARG A 21 -16.39 -9.86 -16.90
C ARG A 21 -15.20 -9.96 -15.93
N SER A 22 -15.44 -10.50 -14.73
CA SER A 22 -14.43 -10.63 -13.67
C SER A 22 -13.93 -12.08 -13.46
N ASN A 23 -14.63 -13.08 -14.00
CA ASN A 23 -14.28 -14.50 -13.85
C ASN A 23 -13.29 -14.95 -14.94
N VAL A 24 -12.01 -14.72 -14.70
CA VAL A 24 -10.90 -15.17 -15.55
C VAL A 24 -10.09 -16.22 -14.78
N PRO A 25 -9.70 -17.35 -15.40
CA PRO A 25 -8.97 -18.40 -14.71
C PRO A 25 -7.50 -17.99 -14.46
N VAL A 26 -7.27 -17.31 -13.34
CA VAL A 26 -5.93 -16.90 -12.89
C VAL A 26 -5.62 -17.56 -11.55
N VAL A 27 -4.47 -18.19 -11.42
CA VAL A 27 -3.93 -18.68 -10.14
C VAL A 27 -3.01 -17.61 -9.55
N ILE A 28 -3.38 -17.08 -8.39
CA ILE A 28 -2.65 -16.00 -7.73
C ILE A 28 -2.22 -16.46 -6.34
N GLY A 29 -0.98 -16.16 -5.96
CA GLY A 29 -0.55 -16.40 -4.60
C GLY A 29 0.92 -16.13 -4.32
N THR A 30 1.28 -16.28 -3.05
CA THR A 30 2.63 -16.07 -2.55
C THR A 30 3.29 -17.43 -2.31
N LEU A 31 4.52 -17.61 -2.76
CA LEU A 31 5.33 -18.81 -2.55
C LEU A 31 5.49 -19.06 -1.03
N GLY A 32 5.25 -20.30 -0.60
CA GLY A 32 5.29 -20.68 0.81
C GLY A 32 4.08 -20.24 1.66
N LYS A 33 3.08 -19.60 1.02
CA LYS A 33 1.83 -19.16 1.67
C LYS A 33 0.57 -19.54 0.89
N SER A 34 0.73 -20.03 -0.34
CA SER A 34 -0.38 -20.39 -1.22
C SER A 34 -0.20 -21.84 -1.69
N ALA A 35 -1.05 -22.75 -1.21
CA ALA A 35 -0.98 -24.17 -1.57
C ALA A 35 -1.03 -24.43 -3.10
N PRO A 36 -1.83 -23.70 -3.92
CA PRO A 36 -1.76 -23.83 -5.37
C PRO A 36 -0.39 -23.45 -5.94
N ILE A 37 0.21 -22.35 -5.51
CA ILE A 37 1.54 -21.91 -5.97
C ILE A 37 2.62 -22.90 -5.54
N ASP A 38 2.59 -23.36 -4.29
CA ASP A 38 3.54 -24.35 -3.77
C ASP A 38 3.44 -25.69 -4.52
N LYS A 39 2.24 -26.08 -4.93
CA LYS A 39 2.02 -27.28 -5.75
C LYS A 39 2.61 -27.12 -7.15
N LEU A 40 2.48 -25.94 -7.78
CA LEU A 40 3.09 -25.65 -9.08
C LEU A 40 4.62 -25.66 -8.97
N ALA A 41 5.18 -25.04 -7.94
CA ALA A 41 6.61 -25.02 -7.66
C ALA A 41 7.17 -26.44 -7.44
N LYS A 42 6.53 -27.26 -6.61
CA LYS A 42 6.92 -28.66 -6.35
C LYS A 42 6.90 -29.54 -7.61
N LYS A 43 6.05 -29.20 -8.58
CA LYS A 43 5.98 -29.92 -9.87
C LYS A 43 6.89 -29.33 -10.94
N ASN A 44 7.74 -28.36 -10.61
CA ASN A 44 8.60 -27.61 -11.53
C ASN A 44 7.83 -26.98 -12.71
N LEU A 45 6.56 -26.61 -12.48
CA LEU A 45 5.73 -25.93 -13.47
C LEU A 45 5.92 -24.40 -13.44
N ILE A 46 6.47 -23.89 -12.35
CA ILE A 46 7.02 -22.54 -12.22
C ILE A 46 8.41 -22.63 -11.61
N ASP A 47 9.29 -21.73 -11.99
CA ASP A 47 10.65 -21.66 -11.43
C ASP A 47 10.65 -20.94 -10.08
N ALA A 48 10.56 -21.72 -9.00
CA ALA A 48 10.54 -21.21 -7.64
C ALA A 48 11.87 -20.54 -7.23
N SER A 49 12.99 -20.80 -7.92
CA SER A 49 14.27 -20.17 -7.62
C SER A 49 14.25 -18.67 -7.88
N GLN A 50 13.41 -18.23 -8.82
CA GLN A 50 13.21 -16.81 -9.10
C GLN A 50 12.51 -16.03 -7.98
N LEU A 51 11.84 -16.72 -7.06
CA LEU A 51 11.06 -16.11 -5.98
C LEU A 51 11.65 -16.39 -4.59
N LYS A 52 12.28 -17.55 -4.42
CA LYS A 52 12.78 -18.00 -3.11
C LYS A 52 13.87 -17.05 -2.59
N GLY A 53 13.64 -16.48 -1.41
CA GLY A 53 14.59 -15.55 -0.77
C GLY A 53 14.65 -14.17 -1.44
N LYS A 54 13.73 -13.88 -2.36
CA LYS A 54 13.62 -12.58 -3.02
C LYS A 54 12.67 -11.66 -2.28
N THR A 55 12.86 -10.36 -2.45
CA THR A 55 12.02 -9.32 -1.85
C THR A 55 11.19 -8.63 -2.93
N GLU A 56 9.88 -8.54 -2.70
CA GLU A 56 8.93 -7.82 -3.56
C GLU A 56 8.95 -8.24 -5.04
N LYS A 57 9.55 -9.39 -5.35
CA LYS A 57 9.60 -9.94 -6.69
C LYS A 57 8.35 -10.76 -7.00
N PHE A 58 7.91 -10.70 -8.25
CA PHE A 58 6.85 -11.54 -8.79
C PHE A 58 7.27 -12.19 -10.11
N ILE A 59 6.53 -13.20 -10.51
CA ILE A 59 6.50 -13.73 -11.88
C ILE A 59 5.05 -13.85 -12.33
N ILE A 60 4.80 -13.51 -13.59
CA ILE A 60 3.56 -13.80 -14.31
C ILE A 60 3.91 -14.75 -15.44
N THR A 61 3.23 -15.89 -15.53
CA THR A 61 3.53 -16.89 -16.56
C THR A 61 2.31 -17.73 -16.90
N MET A 62 2.35 -18.41 -18.03
CA MET A 62 1.34 -19.39 -18.42
C MET A 62 1.80 -20.79 -18.04
N VAL A 63 0.97 -21.52 -17.30
CA VAL A 63 1.14 -22.95 -17.03
C VAL A 63 0.01 -23.69 -17.73
N LYS A 64 0.33 -24.36 -18.83
CA LYS A 64 -0.66 -24.89 -19.78
C LYS A 64 -1.51 -23.73 -20.29
N ASP A 65 -2.83 -23.75 -20.03
CA ASP A 65 -3.78 -22.72 -20.46
C ASP A 65 -4.24 -21.81 -19.28
N GLN A 66 -3.51 -21.84 -18.16
CA GLN A 66 -3.86 -21.07 -16.97
C GLN A 66 -2.79 -20.00 -16.70
N LEU A 67 -3.24 -18.76 -16.51
CA LEU A 67 -2.39 -17.68 -16.07
C LEU A 67 -2.03 -17.86 -14.60
N VAL A 68 -0.76 -17.69 -14.25
CA VAL A 68 -0.24 -17.80 -12.90
C VAL A 68 0.47 -16.50 -12.53
N ILE A 69 0.09 -15.92 -11.40
CA ILE A 69 0.79 -14.80 -10.74
C ILE A 69 1.33 -15.31 -9.41
N ALA A 70 2.65 -15.39 -9.29
CA ALA A 70 3.30 -15.83 -8.08
C ALA A 70 4.25 -14.76 -7.55
N GLY A 71 4.12 -14.40 -6.27
CA GLY A 71 5.00 -13.47 -5.60
C GLY A 71 5.95 -14.16 -4.61
N ALA A 72 7.11 -13.54 -4.38
CA ALA A 72 8.07 -13.96 -3.36
C ALA A 72 7.55 -13.68 -1.95
N ASP A 73 6.81 -12.60 -1.79
CA ASP A 73 6.20 -12.14 -0.55
C ASP A 73 4.84 -11.46 -0.82
N LYS A 74 4.25 -10.87 0.24
CA LYS A 74 2.97 -10.16 0.15
C LYS A 74 2.98 -9.09 -0.95
N ARG A 75 3.97 -8.20 -0.94
CA ARG A 75 4.07 -7.08 -1.89
C ARG A 75 4.39 -7.56 -3.29
N GLY A 76 5.28 -8.52 -3.46
CA GLY A 76 5.56 -9.10 -4.76
C GLY A 76 4.30 -9.70 -5.41
N THR A 77 3.44 -10.36 -4.64
CA THR A 77 2.16 -10.87 -5.15
C THR A 77 1.23 -9.72 -5.57
N ILE A 78 1.12 -8.68 -4.76
CA ILE A 78 0.31 -7.48 -5.04
C ILE A 78 0.81 -6.77 -6.31
N TYR A 79 2.12 -6.60 -6.45
CA TYR A 79 2.72 -5.97 -7.64
C TYR A 79 2.47 -6.78 -8.91
N GLY A 80 2.56 -8.10 -8.85
CA GLY A 80 2.23 -8.95 -10.00
C GLY A 80 0.76 -8.84 -10.41
N ILE A 81 -0.16 -8.66 -9.45
CA ILE A 81 -1.58 -8.42 -9.73
C ILE A 81 -1.76 -7.07 -10.42
N HIS A 82 -1.18 -6.00 -9.88
CA HIS A 82 -1.29 -4.66 -10.44
C HIS A 82 -0.52 -4.51 -11.77
N GLU A 83 0.56 -5.29 -11.97
CA GLU A 83 1.20 -5.38 -13.28
C GLU A 83 0.23 -5.90 -14.34
N LEU A 84 -0.50 -6.98 -14.04
CA LEU A 84 -1.53 -7.47 -14.96
C LEU A 84 -2.59 -6.40 -15.22
N SER A 85 -3.08 -5.71 -14.19
CA SER A 85 -4.04 -4.61 -14.33
C SER A 85 -3.55 -3.53 -15.30
N GLN A 86 -2.28 -3.13 -15.17
CA GLN A 86 -1.68 -2.13 -16.06
C GLN A 86 -1.53 -2.66 -17.50
N GLN A 87 -1.09 -3.90 -17.67
CA GLN A 87 -0.90 -4.51 -19.00
C GLN A 87 -2.22 -4.71 -19.76
N ILE A 88 -3.33 -4.90 -19.06
CA ILE A 88 -4.65 -4.97 -19.70
C ILE A 88 -5.28 -3.60 -19.98
N GLY A 89 -4.60 -2.50 -19.64
CA GLY A 89 -5.00 -1.14 -19.97
C GLY A 89 -5.59 -0.32 -18.83
N VAL A 90 -5.48 -0.77 -17.57
CA VAL A 90 -5.90 0.04 -16.42
C VAL A 90 -4.71 0.80 -15.85
N SER A 91 -4.66 2.10 -16.10
CA SER A 91 -3.61 2.97 -15.55
C SER A 91 -3.61 2.97 -14.02
N PRO A 92 -2.44 3.02 -13.35
CA PRO A 92 -2.39 3.30 -11.91
C PRO A 92 -3.14 4.56 -11.50
N TRP A 93 -3.28 5.51 -12.40
CA TRP A 93 -3.90 6.83 -12.21
C TRP A 93 -5.40 6.87 -12.57
N TYR A 94 -6.02 5.72 -12.89
CA TYR A 94 -7.40 5.66 -13.38
C TYR A 94 -8.40 6.38 -12.46
N ASP A 95 -8.19 6.31 -11.14
CA ASP A 95 -9.06 6.88 -10.12
C ASP A 95 -8.67 8.33 -9.72
N TRP A 96 -7.40 8.71 -9.93
CA TRP A 96 -6.87 10.00 -9.47
C TRP A 96 -6.69 11.04 -10.56
N ALA A 97 -6.59 10.63 -11.80
CA ALA A 97 -6.37 11.51 -12.93
C ALA A 97 -7.40 11.25 -14.06
N ASP A 98 -8.54 10.66 -13.73
CA ASP A 98 -9.63 10.35 -14.66
C ASP A 98 -9.15 9.66 -15.94
N THR A 99 -8.11 8.82 -15.83
CA THR A 99 -7.54 8.13 -16.98
C THR A 99 -8.53 7.09 -17.49
N PRO A 100 -9.01 7.20 -18.75
CA PRO A 100 -10.03 6.31 -19.25
C PRO A 100 -9.51 4.88 -19.38
N VAL A 101 -10.42 3.91 -19.15
CA VAL A 101 -10.17 2.50 -19.41
C VAL A 101 -10.87 2.12 -20.70
N GLU A 102 -10.08 1.74 -21.72
CA GLU A 102 -10.63 1.32 -23.00
C GLU A 102 -11.22 -0.09 -22.90
N LYS A 103 -12.45 -0.26 -23.37
CA LYS A 103 -13.11 -1.56 -23.43
C LYS A 103 -12.51 -2.41 -24.55
N GLN A 104 -12.27 -3.67 -24.23
CA GLN A 104 -11.76 -4.68 -25.16
C GLN A 104 -12.71 -5.89 -25.19
N GLU A 105 -12.81 -6.56 -26.32
CA GLU A 105 -13.59 -7.80 -26.40
C GLU A 105 -12.85 -8.97 -25.76
N ASN A 106 -11.53 -9.03 -25.94
CA ASN A 106 -10.68 -10.12 -25.44
C ASN A 106 -9.32 -9.57 -24.98
N ILE A 107 -8.72 -10.27 -24.02
CA ILE A 107 -7.35 -10.05 -23.57
C ILE A 107 -6.50 -11.21 -24.05
N TYR A 108 -5.38 -10.91 -24.69
CA TYR A 108 -4.42 -11.88 -25.17
C TYR A 108 -3.10 -11.75 -24.41
N ILE A 109 -2.64 -12.86 -23.86
CA ILE A 109 -1.38 -12.89 -23.10
C ILE A 109 -0.38 -13.74 -23.89
N LYS A 110 0.73 -13.13 -24.31
CA LYS A 110 1.81 -13.84 -24.97
C LYS A 110 2.51 -14.77 -23.97
N LYS A 111 2.80 -16.00 -24.38
CA LYS A 111 3.54 -16.95 -23.54
C LYS A 111 4.94 -16.39 -23.21
N GLY A 112 5.33 -16.50 -21.95
CA GLY A 112 6.58 -16.00 -21.41
C GLY A 112 6.59 -15.96 -19.89
N ILE A 113 7.70 -15.47 -19.33
CA ILE A 113 7.82 -15.14 -17.92
C ILE A 113 8.02 -13.62 -17.85
N TYR A 114 7.15 -12.96 -17.12
CA TYR A 114 7.17 -11.51 -16.93
C TYR A 114 7.48 -11.21 -15.47
N THR A 115 8.41 -10.31 -15.25
CA THR A 115 8.87 -9.88 -13.91
C THR A 115 9.62 -8.56 -14.02
N ASP A 116 9.55 -7.73 -13.00
CA ASP A 116 10.39 -6.52 -12.87
C ASP A 116 11.70 -6.78 -12.12
N GLY A 117 11.86 -7.98 -11.57
CA GLY A 117 12.95 -8.29 -10.66
C GLY A 117 12.70 -7.83 -9.22
N GLU A 118 13.78 -7.72 -8.44
CA GLU A 118 13.77 -7.14 -7.10
C GLU A 118 14.00 -5.64 -7.19
N PRO A 119 13.29 -4.81 -6.40
CA PRO A 119 13.55 -3.39 -6.36
C PRO A 119 14.97 -3.08 -5.83
N ALA A 120 15.67 -2.17 -6.48
CA ALA A 120 16.99 -1.73 -6.04
C ALA A 120 16.94 -0.88 -4.75
N VAL A 121 15.80 -0.24 -4.47
CA VAL A 121 15.57 0.62 -3.30
C VAL A 121 14.48 0.00 -2.43
N LYS A 122 14.77 -0.18 -1.15
CA LYS A 122 13.86 -0.84 -0.21
C LYS A 122 12.55 -0.10 0.00
N TYR A 123 12.60 1.21 0.23
CA TYR A 123 11.42 2.05 0.46
C TYR A 123 11.22 3.03 -0.69
N ARG A 124 10.03 3.01 -1.28
CA ARG A 124 9.64 3.83 -2.43
C ARG A 124 8.24 4.36 -2.17
N GLY A 125 8.08 5.66 -2.17
CA GLY A 125 6.76 6.23 -1.83
C GLY A 125 6.68 7.73 -1.96
N ILE A 126 5.67 8.28 -1.34
CA ILE A 126 5.33 9.70 -1.41
C ILE A 126 5.16 10.29 -0.01
N PHE A 127 5.32 11.58 0.08
CA PHE A 127 4.78 12.42 1.12
C PHE A 127 3.44 13.00 0.65
N LEU A 128 2.37 12.71 1.38
CA LEU A 128 1.05 13.23 1.07
C LEU A 128 0.91 14.64 1.64
N ASN A 129 1.07 15.64 0.76
CA ASN A 129 0.94 17.03 1.15
C ASN A 129 -0.54 17.45 1.22
N ASP A 130 -0.99 17.87 2.41
CA ASP A 130 -2.38 18.22 2.71
C ASP A 130 -2.64 19.73 2.86
N GLU A 131 -1.81 20.56 2.25
CA GLU A 131 -1.99 22.01 2.29
C GLU A 131 -3.30 22.46 1.63
N ALA A 132 -3.90 23.51 2.25
CA ALA A 132 -5.09 24.15 1.71
C ALA A 132 -4.74 25.02 0.48
N PRO A 133 -5.66 25.17 -0.47
CA PRO A 133 -7.02 24.61 -0.51
C PRO A 133 -7.12 23.22 -1.18
N CYS A 134 -6.03 22.73 -1.76
CA CYS A 134 -6.05 21.56 -2.65
C CYS A 134 -6.60 20.30 -1.99
N LEU A 135 -5.73 19.47 -1.41
CA LEU A 135 -6.17 18.18 -0.88
C LEU A 135 -7.12 18.34 0.31
N SER A 136 -6.88 19.32 1.19
CA SER A 136 -7.77 19.55 2.34
C SER A 136 -9.19 19.98 1.93
N GLY A 137 -9.33 20.78 0.87
CA GLY A 137 -10.64 21.14 0.31
C GLY A 137 -11.36 19.91 -0.25
N TRP A 138 -10.66 19.12 -1.06
CA TRP A 138 -11.20 17.90 -1.63
C TRP A 138 -11.61 16.87 -0.56
N ILE A 139 -10.82 16.74 0.52
CA ILE A 139 -11.17 15.91 1.68
C ILE A 139 -12.41 16.44 2.39
N GLY A 140 -12.57 17.77 2.48
CA GLY A 140 -13.78 18.40 3.01
C GLY A 140 -15.03 17.96 2.27
N GLU A 141 -15.00 18.00 0.96
CA GLU A 141 -16.12 17.64 0.08
C GLU A 141 -16.42 16.15 0.05
N ASN A 142 -15.39 15.29 0.04
CA ASN A 142 -15.55 13.85 -0.21
C ASN A 142 -15.52 12.97 1.04
N TYR A 143 -14.91 13.44 2.13
CA TYR A 143 -14.70 12.66 3.37
C TYR A 143 -15.07 13.41 4.64
N GLY A 144 -15.83 14.52 4.55
CA GLY A 144 -16.27 15.30 5.71
C GLY A 144 -15.11 15.93 6.50
N GLY A 145 -14.00 16.22 5.85
CA GLY A 145 -12.83 16.87 6.46
C GLY A 145 -11.89 15.93 7.22
N VAL A 146 -12.12 14.60 7.18
CA VAL A 146 -11.31 13.62 7.91
C VAL A 146 -10.52 12.75 6.95
N TYR A 147 -9.20 12.70 7.12
CA TYR A 147 -8.30 11.78 6.42
C TYR A 147 -8.43 10.36 7.03
N ASN A 148 -9.52 9.69 6.69
CA ASN A 148 -9.88 8.40 7.26
C ASN A 148 -9.32 7.21 6.47
N SER A 149 -9.53 6.01 6.99
CA SER A 149 -9.05 4.76 6.40
C SER A 149 -9.58 4.47 5.00
N LYS A 150 -10.79 4.96 4.66
CA LYS A 150 -11.35 4.83 3.30
C LYS A 150 -10.58 5.68 2.29
N PHE A 151 -10.22 6.90 2.67
CA PHE A 151 -9.38 7.77 1.88
C PHE A 151 -7.98 7.16 1.72
N TYR A 152 -7.35 6.77 2.83
CA TYR A 152 -6.00 6.20 2.77
C TYR A 152 -5.94 4.89 2.00
N ALA A 153 -6.97 4.05 2.03
CA ALA A 153 -7.02 2.84 1.21
C ALA A 153 -6.87 3.14 -0.29
N ARG A 154 -7.51 4.21 -0.79
CA ARG A 154 -7.36 4.64 -2.18
C ARG A 154 -5.95 5.15 -2.49
N VAL A 155 -5.34 5.89 -1.56
CA VAL A 155 -3.95 6.36 -1.73
C VAL A 155 -2.98 5.18 -1.67
N PHE A 156 -3.17 4.24 -0.75
CA PHE A 156 -2.35 3.03 -0.66
C PHE A 156 -2.46 2.17 -1.91
N GLU A 157 -3.65 2.04 -2.49
CA GLU A 157 -3.83 1.37 -3.77
C GLU A 157 -3.00 2.02 -4.87
N LEU A 158 -3.05 3.36 -5.00
CA LEU A 158 -2.23 4.08 -5.98
C LEU A 158 -0.73 3.82 -5.76
N VAL A 159 -0.25 3.92 -4.52
CA VAL A 159 1.16 3.65 -4.18
C VAL A 159 1.56 2.23 -4.61
N LEU A 160 0.72 1.24 -4.32
CA LEU A 160 0.98 -0.17 -4.66
C LEU A 160 0.89 -0.44 -6.17
N ARG A 161 -0.04 0.20 -6.89
CA ARG A 161 -0.14 0.14 -8.36
C ARG A 161 1.11 0.73 -9.04
N LEU A 162 1.71 1.75 -8.44
CA LEU A 162 3.00 2.34 -8.85
C LEU A 162 4.22 1.56 -8.32
N LYS A 163 4.00 0.39 -7.70
CA LYS A 163 5.04 -0.46 -7.09
C LYS A 163 5.84 0.25 -6.00
N GLY A 164 5.22 1.22 -5.36
CA GLY A 164 5.66 1.83 -4.11
C GLY A 164 5.23 0.99 -2.90
N ASN A 165 5.82 1.28 -1.75
CA ASN A 165 5.55 0.56 -0.50
C ASN A 165 5.65 1.45 0.73
N TYR A 166 5.77 2.77 0.57
CA TYR A 166 6.08 3.69 1.66
C TYR A 166 5.29 4.99 1.55
N MET A 167 4.89 5.56 2.69
CA MET A 167 4.21 6.86 2.69
C MET A 167 4.45 7.64 3.99
N TRP A 168 4.56 8.97 3.83
CA TRP A 168 4.30 9.93 4.90
C TRP A 168 2.87 10.45 4.75
N PRO A 169 2.04 10.34 5.80
CA PRO A 169 0.65 10.78 5.75
C PRO A 169 0.51 12.30 5.80
N ALA A 170 -0.70 12.78 5.54
CA ALA A 170 -1.10 14.16 5.76
C ALA A 170 -0.84 14.59 7.21
N MET A 171 -0.37 15.84 7.44
CA MET A 171 0.10 16.28 8.75
C MET A 171 -0.39 17.66 9.21
N TRP A 172 -0.76 18.55 8.30
CA TRP A 172 -1.05 19.94 8.67
C TRP A 172 -2.28 20.10 9.56
N ASN A 173 -3.39 19.47 9.20
CA ASN A 173 -4.64 19.49 9.95
C ASN A 173 -5.12 18.11 10.39
N SER A 174 -4.27 17.10 10.26
CA SER A 174 -4.60 15.71 10.52
C SER A 174 -3.62 15.04 11.49
N ALA A 175 -4.02 13.92 12.04
CA ALA A 175 -3.23 13.08 12.91
C ALA A 175 -3.50 11.62 12.53
N PHE A 176 -2.73 11.08 11.59
CA PHE A 176 -2.95 9.78 10.95
C PHE A 176 -3.33 8.65 11.91
N TYR A 177 -2.61 8.56 13.04
CA TYR A 177 -2.80 7.48 14.01
C TYR A 177 -4.00 7.67 14.95
N VAL A 178 -4.68 8.83 14.90
CA VAL A 178 -5.71 9.21 15.88
C VAL A 178 -7.03 9.57 15.24
N ASP A 179 -7.01 10.22 14.08
CA ASP A 179 -8.22 10.71 13.41
C ASP A 179 -9.11 9.55 12.93
N ASP A 180 -8.51 8.43 12.58
CA ASP A 180 -9.20 7.15 12.38
C ASP A 180 -8.29 6.01 12.87
N SER A 181 -8.75 5.25 13.86
CA SER A 181 -8.01 4.13 14.44
C SER A 181 -7.71 2.99 13.44
N LEU A 182 -8.41 2.96 12.31
CA LEU A 182 -8.21 1.97 11.25
C LEU A 182 -7.12 2.37 10.24
N ASN A 183 -6.63 3.61 10.25
CA ASN A 183 -5.64 4.07 9.28
C ASN A 183 -4.39 3.19 9.25
N MET A 184 -3.79 2.94 10.41
CA MET A 184 -2.57 2.11 10.50
C MET A 184 -2.83 0.64 10.16
N GLN A 185 -3.96 0.09 10.61
CA GLN A 185 -4.34 -1.28 10.26
C GLN A 185 -4.56 -1.43 8.75
N THR A 186 -5.15 -0.42 8.11
CA THR A 186 -5.35 -0.40 6.65
C THR A 186 -4.02 -0.39 5.90
N ALA A 187 -3.06 0.42 6.35
CA ALA A 187 -1.71 0.45 5.78
C ALA A 187 -1.03 -0.92 5.90
N ASP A 188 -1.05 -1.53 7.08
CA ASP A 188 -0.44 -2.85 7.32
C ASP A 188 -1.13 -3.95 6.52
N ASP A 189 -2.46 -4.00 6.53
CA ASP A 189 -3.25 -4.96 5.75
C ASP A 189 -2.88 -4.91 4.26
N MET A 190 -2.83 -3.72 3.68
CA MET A 190 -2.52 -3.52 2.27
C MET A 190 -1.03 -3.71 1.96
N GLY A 191 -0.15 -3.48 2.92
CA GLY A 191 1.30 -3.68 2.76
C GLY A 191 2.09 -2.40 2.53
N VAL A 192 1.55 -1.26 2.96
CA VAL A 192 2.25 0.03 2.91
C VAL A 192 2.95 0.28 4.25
N CYS A 193 4.24 0.54 4.19
CA CYS A 193 5.08 0.94 5.31
C CYS A 193 4.85 2.42 5.60
N MET A 194 4.53 2.76 6.84
CA MET A 194 4.29 4.15 7.22
C MET A 194 5.52 4.77 7.88
N GLY A 195 5.83 5.99 7.48
CA GLY A 195 6.69 6.89 8.21
C GLY A 195 5.94 8.15 8.60
N THR A 196 6.65 9.15 9.06
CA THR A 196 6.12 10.48 9.33
C THR A 196 7.11 11.55 8.89
N SER A 197 6.64 12.78 8.67
CA SER A 197 7.50 13.90 8.34
C SER A 197 8.39 14.28 9.53
N HIS A 198 9.38 15.13 9.28
CA HIS A 198 10.30 15.63 10.32
C HIS A 198 9.60 16.41 11.46
N HIS A 199 8.40 16.93 11.24
CA HIS A 199 7.58 17.56 12.28
C HIS A 199 6.86 16.57 13.20
N GLU A 200 6.95 15.28 12.92
CA GLU A 200 6.18 14.24 13.59
C GLU A 200 7.09 13.12 14.12
N PRO A 201 7.99 13.41 15.06
CA PRO A 201 8.90 12.40 15.58
C PRO A 201 8.16 11.29 16.32
N MET A 202 8.74 10.08 16.28
CA MET A 202 8.28 8.90 17.00
C MET A 202 6.84 8.50 16.66
N ALA A 203 6.42 8.67 15.38
CA ALA A 203 5.05 8.38 14.92
C ALA A 203 3.96 9.13 15.71
N ARG A 204 4.27 10.36 16.12
CA ARG A 204 3.32 11.25 16.82
C ARG A 204 3.07 12.50 16.01
N ALA A 205 1.82 12.71 15.64
CA ALA A 205 1.44 13.91 14.92
C ALA A 205 1.55 15.15 15.80
N HIS A 206 2.18 16.21 15.29
CA HIS A 206 2.20 17.51 15.96
C HIS A 206 0.77 17.99 16.29
N LYS A 207 -0.20 17.63 15.46
CA LYS A 207 -1.61 17.95 15.68
C LYS A 207 -2.20 17.25 16.91
N GLU A 208 -1.73 16.07 17.28
CA GLU A 208 -2.14 15.42 18.54
C GLU A 208 -1.75 16.28 19.74
N TRP A 209 -0.55 16.83 19.74
CA TRP A 209 -0.08 17.72 20.81
C TRP A 209 -0.87 19.02 20.86
N THR A 210 -1.00 19.70 19.73
CA THR A 210 -1.67 21.01 19.68
C THR A 210 -3.14 20.94 20.07
N ARG A 211 -3.86 19.88 19.66
CA ARG A 211 -5.26 19.63 20.06
C ARG A 211 -5.40 19.38 21.57
N ASN A 212 -4.35 18.89 22.21
CA ASN A 212 -4.33 18.55 23.64
C ASN A 212 -3.34 19.40 24.45
N ARG A 213 -3.02 20.60 23.98
CA ARG A 213 -1.99 21.46 24.58
C ARG A 213 -2.22 21.74 26.05
N GLN A 214 -3.48 21.88 26.48
CA GLN A 214 -3.80 22.10 27.91
C GLN A 214 -3.38 20.90 28.78
N LYS A 215 -3.48 19.68 28.24
CA LYS A 215 -3.08 18.44 28.92
C LYS A 215 -1.57 18.22 28.89
N TYR A 216 -0.95 18.48 27.75
CA TYR A 216 0.45 18.15 27.51
C TYR A 216 1.42 19.28 27.87
N GLY A 217 0.98 20.54 27.91
CA GLY A 217 1.81 21.69 28.22
C GLY A 217 2.68 22.17 27.07
N ALA A 218 3.84 22.73 27.40
CA ALA A 218 4.76 23.30 26.44
C ALA A 218 5.48 22.21 25.61
N TRP A 219 5.64 22.47 24.30
CA TRP A 219 6.53 21.69 23.43
C TRP A 219 7.97 22.19 23.63
N ASN A 220 8.54 21.88 24.78
CA ASN A 220 9.88 22.28 25.15
C ASN A 220 10.49 21.20 26.04
N TYR A 221 11.56 20.57 25.58
CA TYR A 221 12.15 19.43 26.25
C TYR A 221 12.80 19.82 27.59
N ASP A 222 13.42 21.00 27.69
CA ASP A 222 14.07 21.48 28.91
C ASP A 222 13.09 21.67 30.09
N THR A 223 11.84 22.00 29.78
CA THR A 223 10.82 22.31 30.80
C THR A 223 9.71 21.28 30.92
N ASN A 224 9.63 20.34 29.98
CA ASN A 224 8.52 19.37 29.90
C ASN A 224 8.96 17.97 29.44
N GLN A 225 10.19 17.57 29.79
CA GLN A 225 10.79 16.32 29.37
C GLN A 225 9.90 15.10 29.62
N ALA A 226 9.44 14.91 30.85
CA ALA A 226 8.68 13.71 31.23
C ALA A 226 7.41 13.50 30.38
N THR A 227 6.68 14.59 30.07
CA THR A 227 5.46 14.50 29.24
C THR A 227 5.80 14.19 27.79
N LEU A 228 6.88 14.79 27.26
CA LEU A 228 7.35 14.52 25.89
C LEU A 228 7.83 13.07 25.73
N ASP A 229 8.60 12.57 26.70
CA ASP A 229 9.06 11.18 26.69
C ASP A 229 7.90 10.19 26.66
N GLU A 230 6.89 10.38 27.51
CA GLU A 230 5.69 9.52 27.51
C GLU A 230 4.87 9.68 26.22
N PHE A 231 4.76 10.87 25.69
CA PHE A 231 4.10 11.12 24.42
C PHE A 231 4.79 10.34 23.29
N TRP A 232 6.09 10.41 23.15
CA TRP A 232 6.85 9.72 22.12
C TRP A 232 6.91 8.21 22.31
N LYS A 233 7.07 7.71 23.54
CA LYS A 233 6.93 6.28 23.84
C LYS A 233 5.61 5.71 23.36
N GLY A 234 4.51 6.44 23.59
CA GLY A 234 3.19 6.06 23.08
C GLY A 234 3.12 5.98 21.56
N GLY A 235 3.87 6.83 20.86
CA GLY A 235 3.97 6.78 19.39
C GLY A 235 4.70 5.53 18.89
N VAL A 236 5.89 5.27 19.42
CA VAL A 236 6.68 4.07 19.07
C VAL A 236 5.91 2.79 19.37
N ALA A 237 5.19 2.75 20.50
CA ALA A 237 4.37 1.59 20.87
C ALA A 237 3.30 1.24 19.84
N ARG A 238 2.73 2.23 19.12
CA ARG A 238 1.74 2.01 18.04
C ARG A 238 2.34 1.23 16.87
N MET A 239 3.64 1.36 16.64
CA MET A 239 4.32 0.75 15.49
C MET A 239 4.85 -0.66 15.78
N LYS A 240 4.72 -1.15 17.02
CA LYS A 240 5.34 -2.42 17.46
C LYS A 240 5.04 -3.63 16.58
N HIS A 241 3.86 -3.66 15.96
CA HIS A 241 3.38 -4.82 15.19
C HIS A 241 3.15 -4.50 13.70
N THR A 242 3.61 -3.36 13.24
CA THR A 242 3.42 -2.89 11.87
C THR A 242 4.75 -2.59 11.20
N ASP A 243 4.79 -2.63 9.87
CA ASP A 243 5.95 -2.22 9.10
C ASP A 243 6.00 -0.69 9.05
N GLY A 244 7.08 -0.10 9.54
CA GLY A 244 7.20 1.35 9.61
C GLY A 244 8.63 1.85 9.79
N VAL A 245 8.83 3.13 9.45
CA VAL A 245 10.08 3.85 9.67
C VAL A 245 9.82 4.96 10.69
N VAL A 246 10.57 4.93 11.79
CA VAL A 246 10.44 5.92 12.87
C VAL A 246 11.27 7.15 12.53
N THR A 247 10.61 8.28 12.37
CA THR A 247 11.26 9.59 12.27
C THR A 247 11.73 10.02 13.66
N ILE A 248 12.96 10.45 13.78
CA ILE A 248 13.53 10.93 15.06
C ILE A 248 13.52 12.46 15.18
N GLY A 249 12.99 13.14 14.18
CA GLY A 249 12.90 14.61 14.13
C GLY A 249 14.09 15.28 13.45
N MET A 250 14.08 16.60 13.51
CA MET A 250 15.22 17.45 13.10
C MET A 250 16.06 17.79 14.31
#